data_c7ae391ee21f07f5a3e5b68057a17843
#
_entry.id   c7ae391ee21f07f5a3e5b68057a17843
#
_cell.length_a   1.000
_cell.length_b   1.000
_cell.length_c   1.000
_cell.angle_alpha   90.00
_cell.angle_beta   90.00
_cell.angle_gamma   90.00
#
_symmetry.space_group_name_H-M   'P 1'
#
loop_
_entity.id
_entity.type
_entity.pdbx_description
1 polymer ?
#
loop_
_entity_poly.entity_id
_entity_poly.type
_entity_poly.pdbx_seq_one_letter_code
_entity_poly.pdbx_strand_id
1 'polypeptide(L)'
;FFLLWALFFELESRSGGQSLTPQLATNMVNQKDAVIVDLRDSDEFRTGHIAGSINIPAGQALDRIAELEKYKDKPLILTCDMGAKASHLGRQLRTKGFSDLYRIQGGLNAWRSASLPVVKE
;
A
#
# COMPACT_ATOMS: atom_id res chain seq x y z
N PHE A 1 -5.60 -7.01 28.02
CA PHE A 1 -5.04 -6.07 27.05
C PHE A 1 -4.13 -6.75 26.05
N PHE A 2 -3.15 -7.48 26.54
CA PHE A 2 -2.16 -8.10 25.67
C PHE A 2 -2.79 -9.11 24.71
N LEU A 3 -3.71 -9.93 25.18
CA LEU A 3 -4.36 -10.94 24.36
C LEU A 3 -5.24 -10.31 23.28
N LEU A 4 -5.96 -9.25 23.61
CA LEU A 4 -6.80 -8.54 22.63
C LEU A 4 -5.96 -7.86 21.58
N TRP A 5 -4.84 -7.27 21.99
CA TRP A 5 -3.93 -6.63 21.04
C TRP A 5 -3.31 -7.64 20.07
N ALA A 6 -2.89 -8.79 20.58
CA ALA A 6 -2.31 -9.85 19.75
C ALA A 6 -3.33 -10.38 18.74
N LEU A 7 -4.60 -10.53 19.15
CA LEU A 7 -5.67 -10.97 18.26
C LEU A 7 -5.93 -9.92 17.16
N PHE A 8 -5.99 -8.65 17.55
CA PHE A 8 -6.18 -7.56 16.59
C PHE A 8 -5.05 -7.53 15.56
N PHE A 9 -3.81 -7.65 16.01
CA PHE A 9 -2.64 -7.66 15.13
C PHE A 9 -2.70 -8.83 14.14
N GLU A 10 -3.12 -10.01 14.61
CA GLU A 10 -3.26 -11.17 13.74
C GLU A 10 -4.35 -10.98 12.69
N LEU A 11 -5.47 -10.38 13.07
CA LEU A 11 -6.55 -10.08 12.12
C LEU A 11 -6.11 -9.07 11.06
N GLU A 12 -5.38 -8.03 11.47
CA GLU A 12 -4.83 -7.06 10.53
C GLU A 12 -3.87 -7.73 9.56
N SER A 13 -3.04 -8.65 10.04
CA SER A 13 -2.11 -9.38 9.19
C SER A 13 -2.85 -10.19 8.12
N ARG A 14 -3.96 -10.80 8.48
CA ARG A 14 -4.76 -11.61 7.56
C ARG A 14 -5.48 -10.77 6.50
N SER A 15 -5.71 -9.49 6.78
CA SER A 15 -6.44 -8.61 5.87
C SER A 15 -5.55 -7.92 4.82
N GLY A 16 -4.29 -8.35 4.72
CA GLY A 16 -3.39 -7.82 3.70
C GLY A 16 -2.51 -6.67 4.17
N GLY A 17 -2.34 -6.52 5.47
CA GLY A 17 -1.54 -5.46 6.06
C GLY A 17 -2.40 -4.46 6.81
N GLN A 18 -1.75 -3.64 7.61
CA GLN A 18 -2.42 -2.65 8.43
C GLN A 18 -2.94 -1.49 7.57
N SER A 19 -4.18 -1.08 7.82
CA SER A 19 -4.77 0.10 7.19
C SER A 19 -4.18 1.38 7.77
N LEU A 20 -3.87 2.32 6.90
CA LEU A 20 -3.41 3.65 7.28
C LEU A 20 -4.34 4.70 6.70
N THR A 21 -4.60 5.77 7.47
CA THR A 21 -5.23 6.95 6.90
C THR A 21 -4.24 7.59 5.92
N PRO A 22 -4.71 8.43 4.97
CA PRO A 22 -3.78 9.14 4.09
C PRO A 22 -2.72 9.94 4.84
N GLN A 23 -3.10 10.55 5.97
CA GLN A 23 -2.15 11.32 6.77
C GLN A 23 -1.08 10.44 7.40
N LEU A 24 -1.46 9.28 7.94
CA LEU A 24 -0.50 8.36 8.51
C LEU A 24 0.44 7.79 7.45
N ALA A 25 -0.09 7.53 6.24
CA ALA A 25 0.75 7.09 5.12
C ALA A 25 1.80 8.14 4.78
N THR A 26 1.39 9.42 4.73
CA THR A 26 2.32 10.53 4.49
C THR A 26 3.41 10.56 5.55
N ASN A 27 3.03 10.41 6.81
CA ASN A 27 3.99 10.42 7.92
C ASN A 27 5.00 9.27 7.77
N MET A 28 4.55 8.09 7.38
CA MET A 28 5.44 6.95 7.19
C MET A 28 6.43 7.16 6.05
N VAL A 29 5.99 7.76 4.96
CA VAL A 29 6.90 8.10 3.86
C VAL A 29 7.97 9.07 4.34
N ASN A 30 7.58 10.08 5.09
CA ASN A 30 8.52 11.12 5.55
C ASN A 30 9.44 10.65 6.67
N GLN A 31 8.97 9.79 7.56
CA GLN A 31 9.70 9.43 8.77
C GLN A 31 10.38 8.06 8.71
N LYS A 32 9.84 7.13 7.92
CA LYS A 32 10.31 5.75 7.85
C LYS A 32 10.73 5.33 6.46
N ASP A 33 10.75 6.27 5.54
CA ASP A 33 11.16 6.02 4.16
C ASP A 33 10.29 4.95 3.48
N ALA A 34 9.00 4.93 3.81
CA ALA A 34 8.05 3.99 3.24
C ALA A 34 7.89 4.21 1.73
N VAL A 35 7.64 3.13 1.02
CA VAL A 35 7.43 3.17 -0.43
C VAL A 35 5.96 2.91 -0.72
N ILE A 36 5.34 3.80 -1.48
CA ILE A 36 3.95 3.63 -1.90
C ILE A 36 3.92 2.96 -3.26
N VAL A 37 3.17 1.87 -3.36
CA VAL A 37 3.01 1.11 -4.60
C VAL A 37 1.57 1.28 -5.07
N ASP A 38 1.40 1.90 -6.23
CA ASP A 38 0.10 2.12 -6.84
C ASP A 38 -0.25 0.93 -7.73
N LEU A 39 -1.33 0.26 -7.42
CA LEU A 39 -1.74 -1.00 -8.07
C LEU A 39 -2.75 -0.78 -9.21
N ARG A 40 -3.04 0.48 -9.54
CA ARG A 40 -3.93 0.79 -10.64
C ARG A 40 -3.24 0.56 -11.99
N ASP A 41 -4.03 0.53 -13.06
CA ASP A 41 -3.47 0.42 -14.40
C ASP A 41 -2.60 1.64 -14.71
N SER A 42 -1.61 1.45 -15.59
CA SER A 42 -0.65 2.52 -15.90
C SER A 42 -1.31 3.76 -16.50
N ASP A 43 -2.41 3.61 -17.24
CA ASP A 43 -3.13 4.77 -17.78
C ASP A 43 -3.74 5.61 -16.66
N GLU A 44 -4.33 4.96 -15.66
CA GLU A 44 -4.87 5.66 -14.50
C GLU A 44 -3.77 6.34 -13.69
N PHE A 45 -2.64 5.66 -13.53
CA PHE A 45 -1.49 6.22 -12.82
C PHE A 45 -1.03 7.52 -13.46
N ARG A 46 -0.96 7.56 -14.78
CA ARG A 46 -0.53 8.77 -15.50
C ARG A 46 -1.50 9.94 -15.35
N THR A 47 -2.78 9.67 -15.11
CA THR A 47 -3.77 10.75 -14.94
C THR A 47 -3.66 11.47 -13.61
N GLY A 48 -2.98 10.86 -12.65
CA GLY A 48 -2.78 11.47 -11.34
C GLY A 48 -2.45 10.39 -10.33
N HIS A 49 -1.34 10.56 -9.60
CA HIS A 49 -0.89 9.59 -8.61
C HIS A 49 -0.17 10.31 -7.46
N ILE A 50 0.04 9.59 -6.38
CA ILE A 50 0.76 10.12 -5.23
C ILE A 50 2.22 10.36 -5.62
N ALA A 51 2.75 11.54 -5.34
CA ALA A 51 4.14 11.88 -5.67
C ALA A 51 5.09 10.85 -5.05
N GLY A 52 6.02 10.35 -5.88
CA GLY A 52 7.01 9.37 -5.44
C GLY A 52 6.51 7.93 -5.40
N SER A 53 5.23 7.68 -5.70
CA SER A 53 4.73 6.32 -5.75
C SER A 53 5.21 5.58 -7.00
N ILE A 54 5.29 4.26 -6.86
CA ILE A 54 5.71 3.36 -7.94
C ILE A 54 4.45 2.69 -8.49
N ASN A 55 4.35 2.60 -9.82
CA ASN A 55 3.21 1.93 -10.43
C ASN A 55 3.55 0.48 -10.78
N ILE A 56 2.84 -0.43 -10.17
CA ILE A 56 2.88 -1.86 -10.54
C ILE A 56 1.43 -2.33 -10.54
N PRO A 57 0.81 -2.45 -11.73
CA PRO A 57 -0.59 -2.90 -11.78
C PRO A 57 -0.80 -4.22 -11.05
N ALA A 58 -1.92 -4.34 -10.34
CA ALA A 58 -2.17 -5.49 -9.48
C ALA A 58 -2.04 -6.83 -10.21
N GLY A 59 -2.50 -6.90 -11.47
CA GLY A 59 -2.42 -8.11 -12.27
C GLY A 59 -1.00 -8.52 -12.65
N GLN A 60 -0.02 -7.64 -12.52
CA GLN A 60 1.37 -7.89 -12.86
C GLN A 60 2.26 -8.04 -11.63
N ALA A 61 1.72 -7.78 -10.43
CA ALA A 61 2.55 -7.63 -9.24
C ALA A 61 3.32 -8.90 -8.88
N LEU A 62 2.68 -10.06 -8.99
CA LEU A 62 3.35 -11.33 -8.67
C LEU A 62 4.41 -11.68 -9.69
N ASP A 63 4.19 -11.36 -10.97
CA ASP A 63 5.19 -11.58 -12.02
C ASP A 63 6.37 -10.61 -11.89
N ARG A 64 6.13 -9.45 -11.28
CA ARG A 64 7.14 -8.41 -11.09
C ARG A 64 7.61 -8.33 -9.64
N ILE A 65 7.49 -9.41 -8.90
CA ILE A 65 7.80 -9.43 -7.47
C ILE A 65 9.25 -9.04 -7.18
N ALA A 66 10.17 -9.31 -8.11
CA ALA A 66 11.57 -8.91 -7.94
C ALA A 66 11.73 -7.40 -7.79
N GLU A 67 10.85 -6.61 -8.40
CA GLU A 67 10.88 -5.16 -8.26
C GLU A 67 10.47 -4.74 -6.85
N LEU A 68 9.56 -5.47 -6.23
CA LEU A 68 9.13 -5.21 -4.86
C LEU A 68 10.16 -5.68 -3.84
N GLU A 69 10.90 -6.72 -4.15
CA GLU A 69 11.92 -7.25 -3.24
C GLU A 69 13.02 -6.25 -2.94
N LYS A 70 13.28 -5.31 -3.85
CA LYS A 70 14.23 -4.23 -3.61
C LYS A 70 13.86 -3.39 -2.39
N TYR A 71 12.59 -3.35 -2.04
CA TYR A 71 12.07 -2.52 -0.96
C TYR A 71 11.62 -3.35 0.24
N LYS A 72 12.02 -4.62 0.31
CA LYS A 72 11.55 -5.54 1.35
C LYS A 72 11.94 -5.09 2.75
N ASP A 73 13.02 -4.33 2.88
CA ASP A 73 13.49 -3.81 4.15
C ASP A 73 12.81 -2.49 4.55
N LYS A 74 11.92 -1.97 3.71
CA LYS A 74 11.20 -0.73 3.96
C LYS A 74 9.71 -1.03 4.12
N PRO A 75 8.97 -0.17 4.83
CA PRO A 75 7.51 -0.31 4.84
C PRO A 75 6.97 -0.15 3.42
N LEU A 76 6.13 -1.08 2.98
CA LEU A 76 5.44 -1.01 1.69
C LEU A 76 4.00 -0.63 1.93
N ILE A 77 3.55 0.42 1.29
CA ILE A 77 2.17 0.90 1.39
C ILE A 77 1.50 0.66 0.04
N LEU A 78 0.54 -0.25 0.02
CA LEU A 78 -0.18 -0.60 -1.20
C LEU A 78 -1.40 0.29 -1.34
N THR A 79 -1.65 0.80 -2.53
CA THR A 79 -2.84 1.60 -2.81
C THR A 79 -3.45 1.24 -4.16
N CYS A 80 -4.76 1.42 -4.25
CA CYS A 80 -5.53 1.29 -5.48
C CYS A 80 -6.67 2.30 -5.39
N ASP A 81 -7.72 2.18 -6.23
CA ASP A 81 -8.81 3.16 -6.18
C ASP A 81 -9.54 3.16 -4.86
N MET A 82 -10.00 1.98 -4.41
CA MET A 82 -10.88 1.84 -3.23
C MET A 82 -10.29 0.97 -2.13
N GLY A 83 -9.16 0.33 -2.36
CA GLY A 83 -8.51 -0.51 -1.35
C GLY A 83 -8.67 -2.02 -1.52
N ALA A 84 -9.59 -2.49 -2.36
CA ALA A 84 -9.85 -3.92 -2.50
C ALA A 84 -8.67 -4.68 -3.11
N LYS A 85 -8.09 -4.15 -4.18
CA LYS A 85 -6.92 -4.78 -4.82
C LYS A 85 -5.72 -4.80 -3.90
N ALA A 86 -5.55 -3.72 -3.11
CA ALA A 86 -4.46 -3.63 -2.16
C ALA A 86 -4.57 -4.70 -1.08
N SER A 87 -5.78 -4.92 -0.55
CA SER A 87 -6.00 -5.96 0.46
C SER A 87 -5.70 -7.35 -0.09
N HIS A 88 -6.18 -7.63 -1.30
CA HIS A 88 -5.98 -8.93 -1.93
C HIS A 88 -4.50 -9.20 -2.18
N LEU A 89 -3.81 -8.24 -2.80
CA LEU A 89 -2.38 -8.42 -3.09
C LEU A 89 -1.56 -8.49 -1.81
N GLY A 90 -1.92 -7.69 -0.79
CA GLY A 90 -1.21 -7.72 0.49
C GLY A 90 -1.21 -9.11 1.11
N ARG A 91 -2.36 -9.82 1.04
CA ARG A 91 -2.42 -11.20 1.53
C ARG A 91 -1.50 -12.12 0.76
N GLN A 92 -1.43 -11.96 -0.57
CA GLN A 92 -0.55 -12.77 -1.41
C GLN A 92 0.93 -12.47 -1.12
N LEU A 93 1.29 -11.20 -0.97
CA LEU A 93 2.67 -10.82 -0.68
C LEU A 93 3.13 -11.32 0.69
N ARG A 94 2.22 -11.37 1.66
CA ARG A 94 2.57 -11.89 2.98
C ARG A 94 3.02 -13.35 2.89
N THR A 95 2.39 -14.15 2.03
CA THR A 95 2.81 -15.54 1.83
C THR A 95 4.17 -15.64 1.15
N LYS A 96 4.62 -14.57 0.50
CA LYS A 96 5.93 -14.51 -0.15
C LYS A 96 7.03 -13.91 0.74
N GLY A 97 6.72 -13.69 2.02
CA GLY A 97 7.71 -13.22 2.98
C GLY A 97 7.74 -11.71 3.21
N PHE A 98 6.83 -10.97 2.62
CA PHE A 98 6.72 -9.55 2.89
C PHE A 98 5.91 -9.36 4.18
N SER A 99 6.51 -8.78 5.20
CA SER A 99 5.88 -8.65 6.51
C SER A 99 5.56 -7.20 6.88
N ASP A 100 6.31 -6.23 6.36
CA ASP A 100 6.11 -4.81 6.68
C ASP A 100 5.21 -4.17 5.65
N LEU A 101 3.95 -4.61 5.63
CA LEU A 101 2.96 -4.24 4.64
C LEU A 101 1.86 -3.40 5.25
N TYR A 102 1.48 -2.36 4.50
CA TYR A 102 0.41 -1.45 4.87
C TYR A 102 -0.44 -1.17 3.64
N ARG A 103 -1.60 -0.59 3.84
CA ARG A 103 -2.46 -0.14 2.75
C ARG A 103 -3.14 1.15 3.15
N ILE A 104 -3.49 1.98 2.17
CA ILE A 104 -4.21 3.21 2.43
C ILE A 104 -5.70 2.89 2.52
N GLN A 105 -6.30 3.20 3.66
CA GLN A 105 -7.72 3.00 3.86
C GLN A 105 -8.50 3.84 2.85
N GLY A 106 -9.37 3.20 2.07
CA GLY A 106 -10.12 3.88 1.00
C GLY A 106 -9.31 4.18 -0.25
N GLY A 107 -8.03 3.79 -0.29
CA GLY A 107 -7.19 3.93 -1.46
C GLY A 107 -7.00 5.36 -1.93
N LEU A 108 -6.81 5.53 -3.23
CA LEU A 108 -6.56 6.85 -3.82
C LEU A 108 -7.75 7.79 -3.70
N ASN A 109 -8.97 7.25 -3.67
CA ASN A 109 -10.14 8.10 -3.46
C ASN A 109 -10.09 8.80 -2.10
N ALA A 110 -9.68 8.08 -1.04
CA ALA A 110 -9.52 8.68 0.29
C ALA A 110 -8.39 9.71 0.29
N TRP A 111 -7.31 9.43 -0.42
CA TRP A 111 -6.18 10.37 -0.56
C TRP A 111 -6.65 11.70 -1.14
N ARG A 112 -7.42 11.64 -2.24
CA ARG A 112 -7.95 12.84 -2.88
C ARG A 112 -8.96 13.57 -2.00
N SER A 113 -9.81 12.82 -1.29
CA SER A 113 -10.79 13.40 -0.37
C SER A 113 -10.13 14.13 0.78
N ALA A 114 -8.93 13.73 1.17
CA ALA A 114 -8.14 14.41 2.19
C ALA A 114 -7.40 15.63 1.65
N SER A 115 -7.61 15.97 0.38
CA SER A 115 -6.97 17.10 -0.31
C SER A 115 -5.44 17.00 -0.34
N LEU A 116 -4.92 15.80 -0.34
CA LEU A 116 -3.49 15.58 -0.46
C LEU A 116 -3.06 15.60 -1.93
N PRO A 117 -1.83 16.05 -2.23
CA PRO A 117 -1.43 16.30 -3.60
C PRO A 117 -1.24 15.03 -4.42
N VAL A 118 -1.62 15.13 -5.69
CA VAL A 118 -1.31 14.12 -6.70
C VAL A 118 -0.54 14.81 -7.84
N VAL A 119 0.27 14.03 -8.54
CA VAL A 119 1.05 14.54 -9.67
C VAL A 119 0.67 13.76 -10.92
N LYS A 120 0.93 14.35 -12.08
CA LYS A 120 0.71 13.71 -13.38
C LYS A 120 2.04 13.44 -14.05
N GLU A 121 2.06 12.38 -14.81
CA GLU A 121 3.21 12.08 -15.66
C GLU A 121 3.23 12.97 -16.88
#